data_70fa1be750a883be7192c291e973c782
#
_entry.id   70fa1be750a883be7192c291e973c782
#
_cell.length_a   1.000
_cell.length_b   1.000
_cell.length_c   1.000
_cell.angle_alpha   90.00
_cell.angle_beta   90.00
_cell.angle_gamma   90.00
#
_symmetry.space_group_name_H-M   'P 1'
#
loop_
_entity.id
_entity.type
_entity.pdbx_description
1 polymer ?
#
loop_
_entity_poly.entity_id
_entity_poly.type
_entity_poly.pdbx_seq_one_letter_code
_entity_poly.pdbx_strand_id
1 'polypeptide(L)'
;SRWADIILVMPTTANFMSKLSLGKAEDLATTVLLAADKDIILIPAMNVRMWLHKATQSNLKILQDFGYLFIGPEKGEMACGEYGDGKMSSPRQIFSYLKNYFDKKDIVKKKNLKALVTTGPTREYLDPVRYISNESSGKQGYEIAVALNKLGIKTTVIAGPSSYNLSLIHISEPTRLD
;
A
#
# COMPACT_ATOMS: atom_id res chain seq x y z
N SER A 1 -7.69 4.95 -11.06
CA SER A 1 -6.72 3.92 -11.41
C SER A 1 -6.08 4.15 -12.78
N ARG A 2 -6.81 4.67 -13.79
CA ARG A 2 -6.31 4.77 -15.19
C ARG A 2 -5.14 5.75 -15.41
N TRP A 3 -4.97 6.77 -14.57
CA TRP A 3 -3.93 7.78 -14.75
C TRP A 3 -2.59 7.40 -14.09
N ALA A 4 -2.57 6.43 -13.16
CA ALA A 4 -1.36 5.97 -12.51
C ALA A 4 -0.60 4.99 -13.41
N ASP A 5 0.72 4.98 -13.34
CA ASP A 5 1.59 4.03 -14.03
C ASP A 5 1.87 2.78 -13.19
N ILE A 6 1.70 2.90 -11.88
CA ILE A 6 1.84 1.83 -10.89
C ILE A 6 1.01 2.17 -9.65
N ILE A 7 0.55 1.16 -8.93
CA ILE A 7 -0.16 1.33 -7.67
C ILE A 7 0.60 0.61 -6.56
N LEU A 8 0.83 1.32 -5.45
CA LEU A 8 1.47 0.78 -4.25
C LEU A 8 0.47 0.76 -3.11
N VAL A 9 0.34 -0.38 -2.44
CA VAL A 9 -0.48 -0.54 -1.24
C VAL A 9 0.42 -0.81 -0.06
N MET A 10 0.51 0.15 0.86
CA MET A 10 1.37 0.06 2.02
C MET A 10 0.81 0.81 3.23
N PRO A 11 0.70 0.14 4.37
CA PRO A 11 0.90 -1.30 4.58
C PRO A 11 -0.24 -2.13 3.98
N THR A 12 0.07 -3.37 3.56
CA THR A 12 -0.95 -4.35 3.20
C THR A 12 -1.16 -5.31 4.37
N THR A 13 -2.33 -5.25 5.00
CA THR A 13 -2.68 -6.11 6.13
C THR A 13 -3.23 -7.47 5.68
N ALA A 14 -3.28 -8.45 6.59
CA ALA A 14 -3.90 -9.76 6.31
C ALA A 14 -5.37 -9.64 5.89
N ASN A 15 -6.13 -8.74 6.54
CA ASN A 15 -7.53 -8.48 6.18
C ASN A 15 -7.63 -7.92 4.76
N PHE A 16 -6.76 -6.96 4.42
CA PHE A 16 -6.76 -6.38 3.09
C PHE A 16 -6.41 -7.41 2.01
N MET A 17 -5.41 -8.28 2.25
CA MET A 17 -5.08 -9.40 1.37
C MET A 17 -6.27 -10.34 1.18
N SER A 18 -6.99 -10.65 2.26
CA SER A 18 -8.19 -11.50 2.21
C SER A 18 -9.30 -10.87 1.36
N LYS A 19 -9.56 -9.58 1.51
CA LYS A 19 -10.54 -8.86 0.67
C LYS A 19 -10.17 -8.92 -0.81
N LEU A 20 -8.91 -8.64 -1.13
CA LEU A 20 -8.42 -8.65 -2.52
C LEU A 20 -8.46 -10.06 -3.14
N SER A 21 -8.07 -11.09 -2.40
CA SER A 21 -8.08 -12.48 -2.90
C SER A 21 -9.49 -12.99 -3.21
N LEU A 22 -10.50 -12.40 -2.57
CA LEU A 22 -11.92 -12.67 -2.81
C LEU A 22 -12.55 -11.73 -3.85
N GLY A 23 -11.81 -10.78 -4.41
CA GLY A 23 -12.33 -9.79 -5.36
C GLY A 23 -13.37 -8.83 -4.75
N LYS A 24 -13.29 -8.56 -3.45
CA LYS A 24 -14.23 -7.66 -2.77
C LYS A 24 -13.91 -6.19 -3.06
N ALA A 25 -14.95 -5.40 -3.28
CA ALA A 25 -14.89 -3.96 -3.50
C ALA A 25 -15.78 -3.24 -2.46
N GLU A 26 -15.41 -3.37 -1.18
CA GLU A 26 -16.20 -2.89 -0.04
C GLU A 26 -15.82 -1.46 0.39
N ASP A 27 -14.70 -0.98 -0.09
CA ASP A 27 -14.16 0.35 0.21
C ASP A 27 -13.49 0.94 -1.05
N LEU A 28 -13.15 2.24 -0.97
CA LEU A 28 -12.52 2.93 -2.10
C LEU A 28 -11.23 2.26 -2.56
N ALA A 29 -10.38 1.81 -1.62
CA ALA A 29 -9.10 1.22 -1.95
C ALA A 29 -9.28 -0.11 -2.71
N THR A 30 -10.12 -1.01 -2.20
CA THR A 30 -10.40 -2.30 -2.84
C THR A 30 -11.10 -2.12 -4.19
N THR A 31 -12.01 -1.15 -4.30
CA THR A 31 -12.68 -0.80 -5.56
C THR A 31 -11.69 -0.28 -6.61
N VAL A 32 -10.78 0.63 -6.21
CA VAL A 32 -9.75 1.16 -7.12
C VAL A 32 -8.82 0.06 -7.60
N LEU A 33 -8.43 -0.87 -6.72
CA LEU A 33 -7.53 -1.97 -7.08
C LEU A 33 -8.21 -2.98 -8.01
N LEU A 34 -9.47 -3.31 -7.76
CA LEU A 34 -10.23 -4.22 -8.61
C LEU A 34 -10.47 -3.62 -10.02
N ALA A 35 -10.62 -2.29 -10.11
CA ALA A 35 -10.80 -1.56 -11.36
C ALA A 35 -9.47 -1.14 -12.03
N ALA A 36 -8.32 -1.53 -11.49
CA ALA A 36 -7.03 -1.13 -12.00
C ALA A 36 -6.58 -2.03 -13.17
N ASP A 37 -6.02 -1.39 -14.19
CA ASP A 37 -5.37 -2.01 -15.34
C ASP A 37 -3.83 -1.90 -15.28
N LYS A 38 -3.28 -1.52 -14.11
CA LYS A 38 -1.86 -1.29 -13.85
C LYS A 38 -1.30 -2.33 -12.90
N ASP A 39 0.02 -2.48 -12.94
CA ASP A 39 0.70 -3.30 -11.97
C ASP A 39 0.46 -2.77 -10.55
N ILE A 40 0.10 -3.66 -9.65
CA ILE A 40 -0.17 -3.37 -8.25
C ILE A 40 0.89 -4.06 -7.42
N ILE A 41 1.56 -3.29 -6.57
CA ILE A 41 2.56 -3.80 -5.63
C ILE A 41 1.99 -3.74 -4.22
N LEU A 42 1.96 -4.87 -3.55
CA LEU A 42 1.53 -5.02 -2.18
C LEU A 42 2.75 -5.10 -1.26
N ILE A 43 2.76 -4.31 -0.19
CA ILE A 43 3.83 -4.29 0.80
C ILE A 43 3.27 -4.78 2.13
N PRO A 44 3.38 -6.09 2.44
CA PRO A 44 2.78 -6.67 3.63
C PRO A 44 3.40 -6.13 4.92
N ALA A 45 2.52 -5.91 5.93
CA ALA A 45 2.90 -5.62 7.29
C ALA A 45 1.87 -6.19 8.25
N MET A 46 2.28 -7.13 9.09
CA MET A 46 1.42 -7.80 10.06
C MET A 46 2.25 -8.57 11.10
N ASN A 47 1.59 -9.02 12.16
CA ASN A 47 2.18 -9.91 13.14
C ASN A 47 2.73 -11.20 12.49
N VAL A 48 3.81 -11.78 13.04
CA VAL A 48 4.46 -13.01 12.54
C VAL A 48 3.46 -14.15 12.39
N ARG A 49 2.62 -14.37 13.39
CA ARG A 49 1.64 -15.47 13.38
C ARG A 49 0.58 -15.27 12.30
N MET A 50 0.18 -14.01 12.10
CA MET A 50 -0.75 -13.66 11.01
C MET A 50 -0.11 -13.89 9.65
N TRP A 51 1.16 -13.53 9.48
CA TRP A 51 1.89 -13.78 8.23
C TRP A 51 2.01 -15.28 7.93
N LEU A 52 2.44 -16.06 8.93
CA LEU A 52 2.64 -17.50 8.78
C LEU A 52 1.32 -18.30 8.77
N HIS A 53 0.18 -17.66 9.04
CA HIS A 53 -1.10 -18.35 9.05
C HIS A 53 -1.44 -18.89 7.65
N LYS A 54 -1.94 -20.15 7.59
CA LYS A 54 -2.26 -20.85 6.33
C LYS A 54 -3.18 -20.03 5.42
N ALA A 55 -4.18 -19.35 5.99
CA ALA A 55 -5.09 -18.50 5.22
C ALA A 55 -4.37 -17.33 4.57
N THR A 56 -3.44 -16.66 5.27
CA THR A 56 -2.66 -15.56 4.72
C THR A 56 -1.73 -16.04 3.60
N GLN A 57 -1.08 -17.19 3.78
CA GLN A 57 -0.23 -17.79 2.75
C GLN A 57 -1.04 -18.26 1.53
N SER A 58 -2.25 -18.77 1.74
CA SER A 58 -3.17 -19.08 0.64
C SER A 58 -3.58 -17.83 -0.13
N ASN A 59 -3.94 -16.75 0.57
CA ASN A 59 -4.28 -15.47 -0.04
C ASN A 59 -3.09 -14.87 -0.81
N LEU A 60 -1.88 -14.97 -0.25
CA LEU A 60 -0.65 -14.56 -0.93
C LEU A 60 -0.51 -15.25 -2.29
N LYS A 61 -0.66 -16.57 -2.32
CA LYS A 61 -0.56 -17.36 -3.55
C LYS A 61 -1.62 -16.95 -4.56
N ILE A 62 -2.88 -16.84 -4.15
CA ILE A 62 -3.99 -16.40 -5.02
C ILE A 62 -3.68 -15.03 -5.63
N LEU A 63 -3.21 -14.08 -4.81
CA LEU A 63 -2.90 -12.74 -5.28
C LEU A 63 -1.70 -12.73 -6.24
N GLN A 64 -0.69 -13.58 -6.02
CA GLN A 64 0.41 -13.77 -6.97
C GLN A 64 -0.07 -14.35 -8.29
N ASP A 65 -0.99 -15.32 -8.25
CA ASP A 65 -1.60 -15.91 -9.44
C ASP A 65 -2.46 -14.88 -10.21
N PHE A 66 -3.03 -13.89 -9.51
CA PHE A 66 -3.72 -12.74 -10.13
C PHE A 66 -2.77 -11.69 -10.71
N GLY A 67 -1.46 -11.84 -10.52
CA GLY A 67 -0.46 -10.91 -11.04
C GLY A 67 -0.07 -9.77 -10.10
N TYR A 68 -0.52 -9.79 -8.84
CA TYR A 68 -0.06 -8.81 -7.85
C TYR A 68 1.41 -9.04 -7.51
N LEU A 69 2.18 -7.96 -7.46
CA LEU A 69 3.58 -7.99 -7.06
C LEU A 69 3.70 -7.76 -5.56
N PHE A 70 4.78 -8.28 -4.95
CA PHE A 70 5.01 -8.17 -3.52
C PHE A 70 6.42 -7.66 -3.23
N ILE A 71 6.53 -6.77 -2.22
CA ILE A 71 7.80 -6.35 -1.65
C ILE A 71 7.77 -6.69 -0.16
N GLY A 72 8.63 -7.62 0.30
CA GLY A 72 8.62 -8.13 1.66
C GLY A 72 7.55 -9.17 1.91
N PRO A 73 7.15 -9.38 3.20
CA PRO A 73 7.66 -8.67 4.37
C PRO A 73 9.11 -9.03 4.71
N GLU A 74 9.75 -8.20 5.54
CA GLU A 74 11.07 -8.47 6.09
C GLU A 74 10.99 -9.20 7.42
N LYS A 75 12.13 -9.81 7.77
CA LYS A 75 12.34 -10.36 9.09
C LYS A 75 12.86 -9.26 10.02
N GLY A 76 12.27 -9.12 11.18
CA GLY A 76 12.70 -8.13 12.14
C GLY A 76 11.76 -8.00 13.33
N GLU A 77 12.10 -7.08 14.22
CA GLU A 77 11.24 -6.72 15.35
C GLU A 77 10.04 -5.89 14.86
N MET A 78 8.88 -6.22 15.35
CA MET A 78 7.62 -5.56 15.05
C MET A 78 7.15 -4.68 16.20
N ALA A 79 6.21 -3.79 15.94
CA ALA A 79 5.64 -2.89 16.94
C ALA A 79 5.03 -3.62 18.16
N CYS A 80 4.62 -4.88 18.01
CA CYS A 80 4.12 -5.73 19.09
C CYS A 80 5.22 -6.43 19.91
N GLY A 81 6.51 -6.16 19.64
CA GLY A 81 7.66 -6.78 20.34
C GLY A 81 7.98 -8.20 19.85
N GLU A 82 7.25 -8.74 18.88
CA GLU A 82 7.60 -10.04 18.28
C GLU A 82 8.68 -9.87 17.21
N TYR A 83 9.55 -10.88 17.09
CA TYR A 83 10.61 -10.93 16.08
C TYR A 83 10.32 -12.04 15.07
N GLY A 84 10.37 -11.72 13.78
CA GLY A 84 10.18 -12.69 12.69
C GLY A 84 9.73 -12.04 11.40
N ASP A 85 9.22 -12.88 10.50
CA ASP A 85 8.68 -12.41 9.22
C ASP A 85 7.32 -11.72 9.42
N GLY A 86 7.16 -10.52 8.87
CA GLY A 86 5.94 -9.72 9.01
C GLY A 86 6.19 -8.23 9.08
N LYS A 87 7.45 -7.82 9.27
CA LYS A 87 7.85 -6.42 9.28
C LYS A 87 7.74 -5.83 7.88
N MET A 88 7.18 -4.64 7.77
CA MET A 88 7.13 -3.92 6.50
C MET A 88 8.53 -3.63 5.98
N SER A 89 8.75 -3.82 4.69
CA SER A 89 10.01 -3.48 4.02
C SER A 89 10.39 -2.01 4.22
N SER A 90 11.67 -1.76 4.39
CA SER A 90 12.17 -0.41 4.59
C SER A 90 11.96 0.48 3.37
N PRO A 91 11.84 1.82 3.53
CA PRO A 91 11.70 2.74 2.41
C PRO A 91 12.82 2.60 1.37
N ARG A 92 14.05 2.30 1.82
CA ARG A 92 15.20 2.09 0.91
C ARG A 92 14.99 0.86 0.02
N GLN A 93 14.48 -0.23 0.57
CA GLN A 93 14.26 -1.45 -0.20
C GLN A 93 13.11 -1.29 -1.19
N ILE A 94 12.01 -0.66 -0.75
CA ILE A 94 10.89 -0.34 -1.63
C ILE A 94 11.36 0.55 -2.79
N PHE A 95 12.13 1.60 -2.47
CA PHE A 95 12.71 2.49 -3.48
C PHE A 95 13.63 1.75 -4.46
N SER A 96 14.53 0.89 -3.95
CA SER A 96 15.44 0.10 -4.78
C SER A 96 14.68 -0.84 -5.71
N TYR A 97 13.63 -1.49 -5.19
CA TYR A 97 12.76 -2.33 -6.01
C TYR A 97 12.07 -1.54 -7.12
N LEU A 98 11.49 -0.39 -6.79
CA LEU A 98 10.80 0.47 -7.76
C LEU A 98 11.76 0.99 -8.84
N LYS A 99 12.95 1.41 -8.44
CA LYS A 99 13.99 1.81 -9.39
C LYS A 99 14.28 0.69 -10.38
N ASN A 100 14.60 -0.50 -9.89
CA ASN A 100 14.88 -1.66 -10.73
C ASN A 100 13.68 -2.06 -11.61
N TYR A 101 12.46 -1.94 -11.07
CA TYR A 101 11.23 -2.21 -11.81
C TYR A 101 11.08 -1.26 -13.02
N PHE A 102 11.30 0.04 -12.81
CA PHE A 102 11.21 1.03 -13.87
C PHE A 102 12.38 0.96 -14.86
N ASP A 103 13.59 0.70 -14.37
CA ASP A 103 14.78 0.50 -15.22
C ASP A 103 14.57 -0.68 -16.17
N LYS A 104 14.01 -1.78 -15.69
CA LYS A 104 13.72 -2.97 -16.52
C LYS A 104 12.63 -2.72 -17.57
N LYS A 105 11.66 -1.86 -17.28
CA LYS A 105 10.58 -1.52 -18.23
C LYS A 105 10.91 -0.37 -19.17
N ASP A 106 12.15 0.18 -19.15
CA ASP A 106 12.53 1.40 -19.91
C ASP A 106 11.58 2.60 -19.69
N ILE A 107 10.81 2.56 -18.61
CA ILE A 107 9.75 3.52 -18.29
C ILE A 107 10.36 4.80 -17.69
N VAL A 108 11.51 4.70 -17.03
CA VAL A 108 12.22 5.84 -16.40
C VAL A 108 12.59 6.93 -17.43
N LYS A 109 12.70 6.57 -18.70
CA LYS A 109 12.96 7.54 -19.79
C LYS A 109 11.73 8.36 -20.21
N LYS A 110 10.53 8.01 -19.75
CA LYS A 110 9.30 8.75 -20.07
C LYS A 110 9.07 9.86 -19.03
N LYS A 111 9.24 11.11 -19.43
CA LYS A 111 9.09 12.33 -18.62
C LYS A 111 7.72 12.58 -17.96
N ASN A 112 6.75 11.65 -18.02
CA ASN A 112 5.37 11.84 -17.58
C ASN A 112 4.84 10.70 -16.69
N LEU A 113 5.70 10.06 -15.89
CA LEU A 113 5.25 9.04 -14.94
C LEU A 113 4.38 9.64 -13.85
N LYS A 114 3.35 8.89 -13.43
CA LYS A 114 2.43 9.24 -12.34
C LYS A 114 2.35 8.08 -11.36
N ALA A 115 2.45 8.39 -10.08
CA ALA A 115 2.31 7.42 -9.00
C ALA A 115 1.11 7.75 -8.11
N LEU A 116 0.45 6.72 -7.62
CA LEU A 116 -0.56 6.79 -6.58
C LEU A 116 -0.08 6.01 -5.37
N VAL A 117 -0.02 6.66 -4.22
CA VAL A 117 0.41 6.07 -2.95
C VAL A 117 -0.75 6.14 -1.97
N THR A 118 -1.17 5.00 -1.43
CA THR A 118 -2.14 4.95 -0.33
C THR A 118 -1.41 4.77 0.99
N THR A 119 -1.75 5.55 2.01
CA THR A 119 -1.07 5.51 3.32
C THR A 119 -1.97 5.94 4.47
N GLY A 120 -1.51 5.70 5.70
CA GLY A 120 -2.22 6.07 6.92
C GLY A 120 -3.26 5.04 7.36
N PRO A 121 -3.96 5.31 8.47
CA PRO A 121 -4.99 4.44 9.01
C PRO A 121 -6.25 4.50 8.16
N THR A 122 -6.97 3.40 8.10
CA THR A 122 -8.35 3.36 7.62
C THR A 122 -9.29 3.34 8.82
N ARG A 123 -10.43 3.98 8.72
CA ARG A 123 -11.50 3.95 9.73
C ARG A 123 -12.67 3.15 9.19
N GLU A 124 -13.14 2.21 9.98
CA GLU A 124 -14.37 1.46 9.71
C GLU A 124 -15.39 1.83 10.79
N TYR A 125 -16.39 2.61 10.41
CA TYR A 125 -17.39 3.11 11.35
C TYR A 125 -18.37 2.01 11.74
N LEU A 126 -18.50 1.78 13.05
CA LEU A 126 -19.52 0.90 13.64
C LEU A 126 -20.85 1.63 13.80
N ASP A 127 -20.78 2.91 14.14
CA ASP A 127 -21.89 3.84 14.28
C ASP A 127 -21.37 5.29 14.08
N PRO A 128 -22.21 6.32 14.13
CA PRO A 128 -21.79 7.71 13.93
C PRO A 128 -20.69 8.21 14.87
N VAL A 129 -20.44 7.53 15.98
CA VAL A 129 -19.49 7.95 17.03
C VAL A 129 -18.28 7.04 17.12
N ARG A 130 -18.43 5.73 16.88
CA ARG A 130 -17.39 4.72 17.10
C ARG A 130 -16.88 4.14 15.79
N TYR A 131 -15.58 3.94 15.72
CA TYR A 131 -14.92 3.30 14.57
C TYR A 131 -13.80 2.38 15.02
N ILE A 132 -13.49 1.40 14.21
CA ILE A 132 -12.29 0.56 14.30
C ILE A 132 -11.23 1.16 13.40
N SER A 133 -10.01 1.30 13.89
CA SER A 133 -8.87 1.82 13.15
C SER A 133 -7.58 1.15 13.62
N ASN A 134 -6.48 1.42 12.91
CA ASN A 134 -5.13 1.08 13.34
C ASN A 134 -4.34 2.35 13.66
N GLU A 135 -3.23 2.21 14.40
CA GLU A 135 -2.36 3.32 14.80
C GLU A 135 -1.32 3.69 13.71
N SER A 136 -1.60 3.45 12.45
CA SER A 136 -0.67 3.82 11.38
C SER A 136 -0.46 5.32 11.33
N SER A 137 0.77 5.78 11.49
CA SER A 137 1.11 7.19 11.40
C SER A 137 1.09 7.75 9.97
N GLY A 138 1.09 6.90 8.96
CA GLY A 138 1.22 7.31 7.56
C GLY A 138 2.64 7.72 7.11
N LYS A 139 3.61 7.78 8.04
CA LYS A 139 4.98 8.25 7.80
C LYS A 139 5.67 7.56 6.64
N GLN A 140 5.57 6.26 6.55
CA GLN A 140 6.28 5.49 5.52
C GLN A 140 5.77 5.78 4.11
N GLY A 141 4.45 5.84 3.93
CA GLY A 141 3.89 6.21 2.62
C GLY A 141 4.22 7.65 2.23
N TYR A 142 4.27 8.55 3.21
CA TYR A 142 4.73 9.92 2.99
C TYR A 142 6.19 9.97 2.49
N GLU A 143 7.11 9.29 3.16
CA GLU A 143 8.52 9.25 2.77
C GLU A 143 8.73 8.66 1.36
N ILE A 144 7.93 7.66 1.00
CA ILE A 144 7.97 7.09 -0.35
C ILE A 144 7.42 8.07 -1.39
N ALA A 145 6.33 8.75 -1.08
CA ALA A 145 5.78 9.77 -1.97
C ALA A 145 6.78 10.92 -2.21
N VAL A 146 7.49 11.34 -1.16
CA VAL A 146 8.58 12.32 -1.25
C VAL A 146 9.72 11.79 -2.13
N ALA A 147 10.11 10.53 -1.96
CA ALA A 147 11.16 9.92 -2.76
C ALA A 147 10.77 9.83 -4.24
N LEU A 148 9.54 9.43 -4.55
CA LEU A 148 9.02 9.40 -5.92
C LEU A 148 8.98 10.80 -6.56
N ASN A 149 8.55 11.80 -5.79
CA ASN A 149 8.53 13.18 -6.27
C ASN A 149 9.95 13.72 -6.54
N LYS A 150 10.94 13.36 -5.69
CA LYS A 150 12.37 13.69 -5.95
C LYS A 150 12.91 13.03 -7.22
N LEU A 151 12.34 11.92 -7.66
CA LEU A 151 12.64 11.30 -8.96
C LEU A 151 11.93 11.98 -10.15
N GLY A 152 11.17 13.04 -9.91
CA GLY A 152 10.39 13.72 -10.94
C GLY A 152 9.10 12.99 -11.33
N ILE A 153 8.65 12.03 -10.53
CA ILE A 153 7.40 11.30 -10.75
C ILE A 153 6.26 12.09 -10.08
N LYS A 154 5.28 12.51 -10.86
CA LYS A 154 4.08 13.18 -10.32
C LYS A 154 3.32 12.21 -9.42
N THR A 155 3.36 12.46 -8.10
CA THR A 155 2.82 11.54 -7.10
C THR A 155 1.56 12.13 -6.47
N THR A 156 0.49 11.33 -6.41
CA THR A 156 -0.72 11.62 -5.63
C THR A 156 -0.77 10.69 -4.43
N VAL A 157 -1.09 11.24 -3.26
CA VAL A 157 -1.23 10.46 -2.03
C VAL A 157 -2.69 10.43 -1.61
N ILE A 158 -3.20 9.24 -1.34
CA ILE A 158 -4.47 9.04 -0.64
C ILE A 158 -4.12 8.67 0.80
N ALA A 159 -4.34 9.61 1.72
CA ALA A 159 -4.01 9.42 3.13
C ALA A 159 -5.29 9.23 3.96
N GLY A 160 -5.28 8.23 4.83
CA GLY A 160 -6.21 8.16 5.94
C GLY A 160 -5.91 9.27 6.97
N PRO A 161 -6.75 9.43 8.00
CA PRO A 161 -6.56 10.44 9.03
C PRO A 161 -5.19 10.25 9.71
N SER A 162 -4.27 11.18 9.50
CA SER A 162 -2.92 11.12 10.06
C SER A 162 -2.48 12.51 10.55
N SER A 163 -1.52 12.55 11.47
CA SER A 163 -0.93 13.77 12.00
C SER A 163 0.11 14.42 11.07
N TYR A 164 0.44 13.78 9.96
CA TYR A 164 1.43 14.31 9.01
C TYR A 164 0.84 15.40 8.12
N ASN A 165 1.50 16.54 8.10
CA ASN A 165 1.13 17.64 7.22
C ASN A 165 1.66 17.38 5.79
N LEU A 166 0.74 17.08 4.89
CA LEU A 166 1.02 16.65 3.52
C LEU A 166 1.12 17.84 2.53
N SER A 167 1.57 19.00 2.98
CA SER A 167 1.53 20.29 2.25
C SER A 167 2.25 20.33 0.88
N LEU A 168 2.97 19.29 0.50
CA LEU A 168 3.76 19.24 -0.75
C LEU A 168 3.19 18.29 -1.83
N ILE A 169 2.06 17.63 -1.57
CA ILE A 169 1.55 16.57 -2.43
C ILE A 169 0.03 16.72 -2.53
N HIS A 170 -0.55 16.57 -3.72
CA HIS A 170 -2.01 16.59 -3.90
C HIS A 170 -2.66 15.48 -3.08
N ILE A 171 -3.48 15.89 -2.10
CA ILE A 171 -4.20 15.00 -1.19
C ILE A 171 -5.67 14.99 -1.61
N SER A 172 -6.24 13.80 -1.70
CA SER A 172 -7.68 13.62 -1.62
C SER A 172 -7.97 12.77 -0.38
N GLU A 173 -8.70 13.33 0.59
CA GLU A 173 -9.32 12.50 1.62
C GLU A 173 -10.34 11.57 0.94
N PRO A 174 -10.38 10.28 1.32
CA PRO A 174 -11.42 9.41 0.82
C PRO A 174 -12.77 9.87 1.35
N THR A 175 -13.50 10.60 0.54
CA THR A 175 -14.91 10.86 0.80
C THR A 175 -15.66 9.56 0.53
N ARG A 176 -16.41 9.08 1.51
CA ARG A 176 -17.32 7.96 1.33
C ARG A 176 -18.31 8.37 0.24
N LEU A 177 -18.38 7.61 -0.82
CA LEU A 177 -19.51 7.67 -1.74
C LEU A 177 -20.66 6.93 -1.05
N ASP A 178 -21.66 7.68 -0.62
CA ASP A 178 -22.94 7.17 -0.15
C ASP A 178 -23.68 6.44 -1.26
#